data_dae4013d4c541042f85463dae97a821e
#
_entry.id   dae4013d4c541042f85463dae97a821e
#
_cell.length_a   1.000
_cell.length_b   1.000
_cell.length_c   1.000
_cell.angle_alpha   90.00
_cell.angle_beta   90.00
_cell.angle_gamma   90.00
#
_symmetry.space_group_name_H-M   'P 1'
#
loop_
_entity.id
_entity.type
_entity.pdbx_description
1 polymer ?
#
loop_
_entity_poly.entity_id
_entity_poly.type
_entity_poly.pdbx_seq_one_letter_code
_entity_poly.pdbx_strand_id
1 'polypeptide(L)'
;MRVLLAGGGTAGHIEPALNTADELRMRNPAHDIRALGTSRGLEVRLVPARGYPLDLIPAVPMPRRPNRDLIALPSRLRASVRAVRDVMEQQGTDVVVGFGGYVAMPAYLAARGRVPIVIHEANAKPGLANRVGARFTPYVAQAFPDAIKGAETVGIPLREAIVNLD
;
A
#
# COMPACT_ATOMS: atom_id res chain seq x y z
N MET A 1 15.10 -7.69 -6.02
CA MET A 1 14.41 -6.41 -5.84
C MET A 1 13.75 -6.38 -4.46
N ARG A 2 13.85 -5.28 -3.74
CA ARG A 2 13.29 -5.08 -2.39
C ARG A 2 12.02 -4.24 -2.52
N VAL A 3 10.89 -4.88 -2.26
CA VAL A 3 9.55 -4.31 -2.49
C VAL A 3 8.88 -4.02 -1.16
N LEU A 4 8.40 -2.80 -0.98
CA LEU A 4 7.61 -2.41 0.19
C LEU A 4 6.16 -2.20 -0.21
N LEU A 5 5.26 -3.04 0.29
CA LEU A 5 3.84 -2.98 0.01
C LEU A 5 3.11 -2.09 1.02
N ALA A 6 2.24 -1.23 0.55
CA ALA A 6 1.43 -0.32 1.36
C ALA A 6 -0.06 -0.52 1.06
N GLY A 7 -0.66 -1.51 1.71
CA GLY A 7 -2.09 -1.80 1.63
C GLY A 7 -2.60 -2.26 3.00
N GLY A 8 -3.44 -1.46 3.64
CA GLY A 8 -3.84 -1.76 5.02
C GLY A 8 -5.25 -1.30 5.39
N GLY A 9 -5.66 -1.71 6.58
CA GLY A 9 -6.93 -1.37 7.20
C GLY A 9 -8.08 -2.32 6.83
N THR A 10 -8.27 -2.65 5.58
CA THR A 10 -9.36 -3.53 5.09
C THR A 10 -8.85 -4.62 4.18
N ALA A 11 -9.58 -5.73 4.09
CA ALA A 11 -9.25 -6.84 3.19
C ALA A 11 -9.16 -6.38 1.72
N GLY A 12 -9.97 -5.40 1.31
CA GLY A 12 -9.95 -4.85 -0.06
C GLY A 12 -8.64 -4.17 -0.47
N HIS A 13 -7.81 -3.74 0.48
CA HIS A 13 -6.47 -3.21 0.22
C HIS A 13 -5.37 -4.26 0.46
N ILE A 14 -5.58 -5.14 1.45
CA ILE A 14 -4.58 -6.11 1.88
C ILE A 14 -4.50 -7.29 0.90
N GLU A 15 -5.64 -7.83 0.47
CA GLU A 15 -5.66 -9.00 -0.42
C GLU A 15 -5.01 -8.74 -1.78
N PRO A 16 -5.33 -7.65 -2.50
CA PRO A 16 -4.62 -7.33 -3.74
C PRO A 16 -3.11 -7.14 -3.53
N ALA A 17 -2.69 -6.55 -2.39
CA ALA A 17 -1.28 -6.41 -2.05
C ALA A 17 -0.60 -7.77 -1.88
N LEU A 18 -1.22 -8.68 -1.13
CA LEU A 18 -0.69 -10.02 -0.88
C LEU A 18 -0.69 -10.89 -2.15
N ASN A 19 -1.73 -10.79 -2.98
CA ASN A 19 -1.79 -11.51 -4.25
C ASN A 19 -0.69 -11.04 -5.22
N THR A 20 -0.41 -9.73 -5.24
CA THR A 20 0.73 -9.18 -5.98
C THR A 20 2.07 -9.67 -5.40
N ALA A 21 2.18 -9.75 -4.07
CA ALA A 21 3.37 -10.29 -3.41
C ALA A 21 3.63 -11.76 -3.78
N ASP A 22 2.58 -12.59 -3.79
CA ASP A 22 2.66 -14.01 -4.15
C ASP A 22 3.15 -14.16 -5.60
N GLU A 23 2.60 -13.39 -6.53
CA GLU A 23 3.00 -13.40 -7.94
C GLU A 23 4.45 -12.95 -8.12
N LEU A 24 4.87 -11.88 -7.45
CA LEU A 24 6.26 -11.42 -7.50
C LEU A 24 7.22 -12.48 -6.96
N ARG A 25 6.87 -13.15 -5.87
CA ARG A 25 7.68 -14.22 -5.27
C ARG A 25 7.74 -15.46 -6.15
N MET A 26 6.63 -15.82 -6.82
CA MET A 26 6.61 -16.90 -7.80
C MET A 26 7.55 -16.62 -8.98
N ARG A 27 7.51 -15.39 -9.52
CA ARG A 27 8.36 -15.00 -10.64
C ARG A 27 9.84 -14.97 -10.28
N ASN A 28 10.17 -14.55 -9.08
CA ASN A 28 11.54 -14.54 -8.59
C ASN A 28 11.57 -14.65 -7.05
N PRO A 29 11.91 -15.85 -6.52
CA PRO A 29 12.01 -16.07 -5.07
C PRO A 29 13.05 -15.21 -4.35
N ALA A 30 14.00 -14.60 -5.08
CA ALA A 30 14.99 -13.68 -4.51
C ALA A 30 14.46 -12.26 -4.24
N HIS A 31 13.18 -12.00 -4.50
CA HIS A 31 12.56 -10.73 -4.10
C HIS A 31 12.39 -10.68 -2.58
N ASP A 32 12.90 -9.62 -1.95
CA ASP A 32 12.60 -9.28 -0.55
C ASP A 32 11.34 -8.42 -0.52
N ILE A 33 10.23 -9.01 -0.08
CA ILE A 33 8.92 -8.37 -0.07
C ILE A 33 8.47 -8.22 1.39
N ARG A 34 8.18 -6.99 1.77
CA ARG A 34 7.69 -6.62 3.10
C ARG A 34 6.40 -5.81 2.97
N ALA A 35 5.57 -5.81 3.99
CA ALA A 35 4.34 -5.03 4.01
C ALA A 35 4.33 -4.04 5.18
N LEU A 36 3.75 -2.86 4.95
CA LEU A 36 3.43 -1.91 6.00
C LEU A 36 2.05 -2.18 6.58
N GLY A 37 1.92 -1.99 7.88
CA GLY A 37 0.66 -2.10 8.57
C GLY A 37 0.59 -1.21 9.80
N THR A 38 -0.57 -1.27 10.48
CA THR A 38 -0.79 -0.63 11.76
C THR A 38 -1.12 -1.69 12.81
N SER A 39 -0.93 -1.39 14.09
CA SER A 39 -1.15 -2.36 15.18
C SER A 39 -2.61 -2.82 15.36
N ARG A 40 -3.56 -2.20 14.67
CA ARG A 40 -5.01 -2.47 14.81
C ARG A 40 -5.68 -2.91 13.51
N GLY A 41 -4.95 -3.01 12.40
CA GLY A 41 -5.48 -3.40 11.10
C GLY A 41 -5.56 -4.93 10.93
N LEU A 42 -6.31 -5.37 9.91
CA LEU A 42 -6.37 -6.79 9.55
C LEU A 42 -5.02 -7.33 9.06
N GLU A 43 -4.14 -6.46 8.62
CA GLU A 43 -2.78 -6.77 8.16
C GLU A 43 -1.95 -7.50 9.22
N VAL A 44 -2.17 -7.22 10.52
CA VAL A 44 -1.48 -7.91 11.63
C VAL A 44 -1.68 -9.43 11.59
N ARG A 45 -2.83 -9.86 11.12
CA ARG A 45 -3.17 -11.29 10.98
C ARG A 45 -2.86 -11.81 9.58
N LEU A 46 -3.28 -11.07 8.54
CA LEU A 46 -3.28 -11.58 7.18
C LEU A 46 -1.87 -11.62 6.56
N VAL A 47 -1.03 -10.63 6.84
CA VAL A 47 0.32 -10.53 6.25
C VAL A 47 1.23 -11.65 6.75
N PRO A 48 1.39 -11.87 8.09
CA PRO A 48 2.21 -12.96 8.60
C PRO A 48 1.65 -14.36 8.23
N ALA A 49 0.31 -14.51 8.20
CA ALA A 49 -0.33 -15.76 7.80
C ALA A 49 -0.01 -16.14 6.33
N ARG A 50 0.32 -15.17 5.48
CA ARG A 50 0.76 -15.37 4.09
C ARG A 50 2.29 -15.53 3.96
N GLY A 51 3.03 -15.45 5.08
CA GLY A 51 4.48 -15.63 5.16
C GLY A 51 5.29 -14.41 4.72
N TYR A 52 4.74 -13.21 4.87
CA TYR A 52 5.45 -11.96 4.63
C TYR A 52 5.78 -11.21 5.92
N PRO A 53 6.94 -10.56 6.02
CA PRO A 53 7.26 -9.63 7.10
C PRO A 53 6.31 -8.44 7.11
N LEU A 54 5.89 -8.03 8.32
CA LEU A 54 5.03 -6.88 8.54
C LEU A 54 5.76 -5.84 9.39
N ASP A 55 5.93 -4.64 8.84
CA ASP A 55 6.48 -3.50 9.56
C ASP A 55 5.34 -2.58 10.04
N LEU A 56 5.27 -2.37 11.34
CA LEU A 56 4.22 -1.56 11.95
C LEU A 56 4.62 -0.08 11.99
N ILE A 57 3.73 0.77 11.49
CA ILE A 57 3.88 2.22 11.53
C ILE A 57 2.73 2.85 12.34
N PRO A 58 2.93 4.07 12.90
CA PRO A 58 1.85 4.79 13.56
C PRO A 58 0.64 4.99 12.64
N ALA A 59 -0.54 4.63 13.12
CA ALA A 59 -1.78 4.85 12.36
C ALA A 59 -2.08 6.35 12.20
N VAL A 60 -2.50 6.74 11.01
CA VAL A 60 -2.96 8.11 10.71
C VAL A 60 -4.44 8.05 10.31
N PRO A 61 -5.35 7.91 11.29
CA PRO A 61 -6.77 7.89 11.00
C PRO A 61 -7.22 9.26 10.50
N MET A 62 -7.90 9.27 9.34
CA MET A 62 -8.53 10.48 8.84
C MET A 62 -9.86 10.69 9.55
N PRO A 63 -10.05 11.76 10.33
CA PRO A 63 -11.33 12.06 10.96
C PRO A 63 -12.41 12.26 9.89
N ARG A 64 -13.56 11.60 10.05
CA ARG A 64 -14.71 11.77 9.13
C ARG A 64 -15.47 13.07 9.36
N ARG A 65 -15.25 13.73 10.51
CA ARG A 65 -15.84 15.01 10.89
C ARG A 65 -14.74 15.90 11.48
N PRO A 66 -14.85 17.24 11.33
CA PRO A 66 -13.95 18.17 11.99
C PRO A 66 -14.00 17.96 13.52
N ASN A 67 -12.84 17.61 14.10
CA ASN A 67 -12.67 17.47 15.55
C ASN A 67 -11.24 17.87 15.93
N ARG A 68 -10.93 17.82 17.24
CA ARG A 68 -9.58 18.16 17.76
C ARG A 68 -8.47 17.26 17.20
N ASP A 69 -8.80 16.07 16.70
CA ASP A 69 -7.82 15.15 16.09
C ASP A 69 -7.22 15.71 14.79
N LEU A 70 -7.92 16.62 14.10
CA LEU A 70 -7.38 17.32 12.93
C LEU A 70 -6.14 18.16 13.27
N ILE A 71 -6.07 18.73 14.47
CA ILE A 71 -4.92 19.53 14.92
C ILE A 71 -3.68 18.65 15.06
N ALA A 72 -3.85 17.42 15.53
CA ALA A 72 -2.77 16.43 15.68
C ALA A 72 -2.43 15.67 14.38
N LEU A 73 -3.23 15.80 13.33
CA LEU A 73 -3.03 15.06 12.08
C LEU A 73 -1.67 15.32 11.42
N PRO A 74 -1.16 16.58 11.31
CA PRO A 74 0.15 16.82 10.70
C PRO A 74 1.31 16.18 11.48
N SER A 75 1.26 16.20 12.81
CA SER A 75 2.32 15.57 13.62
C SER A 75 2.27 14.05 13.53
N ARG A 76 1.10 13.45 13.58
CA ARG A 76 0.89 12.00 13.38
C ARG A 76 1.36 11.55 11.98
N LEU A 77 1.02 12.32 10.94
CA LEU A 77 1.47 12.02 9.59
C LEU A 77 3.00 12.09 9.47
N ARG A 78 3.63 13.12 10.04
CA ARG A 78 5.09 13.24 10.07
C ARG A 78 5.75 12.05 10.78
N ALA A 79 5.20 11.63 11.92
CA ALA A 79 5.70 10.46 12.65
C ALA A 79 5.59 9.18 11.82
N SER A 80 4.44 8.97 11.16
CA SER A 80 4.23 7.81 10.29
C SER A 80 5.16 7.84 9.08
N VAL A 81 5.33 8.99 8.41
CA VAL A 81 6.26 9.16 7.29
C VAL A 81 7.71 8.86 7.71
N ARG A 82 8.11 9.30 8.91
CA ARG A 82 9.45 8.99 9.44
C ARG A 82 9.61 7.49 9.65
N ALA A 83 8.65 6.84 10.30
CA ALA A 83 8.69 5.39 10.50
C ALA A 83 8.77 4.61 9.18
N VAL A 84 8.04 5.03 8.14
CA VAL A 84 8.17 4.41 6.81
C VAL A 84 9.56 4.61 6.24
N ARG A 85 10.17 5.80 6.39
CA ARG A 85 11.55 6.05 5.91
C ARG A 85 12.55 5.14 6.61
N ASP A 86 12.41 4.96 7.93
CA ASP A 86 13.26 4.06 8.70
C ASP A 86 13.15 2.61 8.19
N VAL A 87 11.93 2.14 7.90
CA VAL A 87 11.70 0.81 7.27
C VAL A 87 12.35 0.75 5.89
N MET A 88 12.17 1.76 5.04
CA MET A 88 12.75 1.81 3.70
C MET A 88 14.28 1.79 3.73
N GLU A 89 14.90 2.49 4.68
CA GLU A 89 16.35 2.52 4.86
C GLU A 89 16.88 1.17 5.37
N GLN A 90 16.21 0.57 6.36
CA GLN A 90 16.58 -0.75 6.89
C GLN A 90 16.49 -1.87 5.85
N GLN A 91 15.46 -1.87 5.04
CA GLN A 91 15.29 -2.83 3.93
C GLN A 91 16.21 -2.47 2.75
N GLY A 92 16.51 -1.19 2.56
CA GLY A 92 17.09 -0.66 1.33
C GLY A 92 16.10 -0.74 0.17
N THR A 93 14.85 -0.34 0.40
CA THR A 93 13.71 -0.47 -0.52
C THR A 93 14.02 0.05 -1.92
N ASP A 94 13.73 -0.75 -2.95
CA ASP A 94 13.90 -0.38 -4.35
C ASP A 94 12.62 0.24 -4.95
N VAL A 95 11.44 -0.16 -4.45
CA VAL A 95 10.13 0.31 -4.94
C VAL A 95 9.07 0.23 -3.85
N VAL A 96 8.17 1.20 -3.83
CA VAL A 96 6.95 1.18 -2.99
C VAL A 96 5.76 0.88 -3.89
N VAL A 97 4.94 -0.13 -3.51
CA VAL A 97 3.71 -0.48 -4.22
C VAL A 97 2.53 -0.25 -3.29
N GLY A 98 1.65 0.68 -3.64
CA GLY A 98 0.52 1.08 -2.82
C GLY A 98 -0.82 0.58 -3.33
N PHE A 99 -1.66 0.12 -2.39
CA PHE A 99 -3.01 -0.40 -2.67
C PHE A 99 -4.11 0.41 -1.96
N GLY A 100 -3.72 1.47 -1.24
CA GLY A 100 -4.64 2.30 -0.48
C GLY A 100 -4.66 1.98 1.01
N GLY A 101 -5.64 2.55 1.72
CA GLY A 101 -5.75 2.44 3.17
C GLY A 101 -4.89 3.45 3.94
N TYR A 102 -4.84 3.27 5.26
CA TYR A 102 -4.19 4.24 6.17
C TYR A 102 -2.66 4.28 6.06
N VAL A 103 -2.04 3.23 5.54
CA VAL A 103 -0.58 3.13 5.40
C VAL A 103 -0.07 3.68 4.07
N ALA A 104 -0.93 3.78 3.06
CA ALA A 104 -0.51 4.19 1.72
C ALA A 104 -0.09 5.66 1.65
N MET A 105 -0.83 6.58 2.30
CA MET A 105 -0.48 8.00 2.27
C MET A 105 0.91 8.29 2.86
N PRO A 106 1.26 7.84 4.09
CA PRO A 106 2.62 8.01 4.61
C PRO A 106 3.67 7.31 3.75
N ALA A 107 3.35 6.14 3.14
CA ALA A 107 4.26 5.43 2.25
C ALA A 107 4.58 6.26 0.98
N TYR A 108 3.58 6.83 0.33
CA TYR A 108 3.79 7.68 -0.84
C TYR A 108 4.60 8.95 -0.53
N LEU A 109 4.32 9.58 0.61
CA LEU A 109 5.06 10.76 1.05
C LEU A 109 6.51 10.43 1.44
N ALA A 110 6.76 9.26 2.01
CA ALA A 110 8.10 8.80 2.33
C ALA A 110 8.91 8.47 1.08
N ALA A 111 8.30 7.81 0.10
CA ALA A 111 8.94 7.35 -1.14
C ALA A 111 9.16 8.47 -2.16
N ARG A 112 8.34 9.53 -2.13
CA ARG A 112 8.40 10.64 -3.10
C ARG A 112 9.80 11.22 -3.24
N GLY A 113 10.32 11.20 -4.47
CA GLY A 113 11.67 11.70 -4.79
C GLY A 113 12.83 10.85 -4.28
N ARG A 114 12.55 9.62 -3.77
CA ARG A 114 13.56 8.70 -3.25
C ARG A 114 13.59 7.38 -4.04
N VAL A 115 12.43 6.73 -4.16
CA VAL A 115 12.26 5.47 -4.90
C VAL A 115 11.00 5.54 -5.77
N PRO A 116 10.90 4.74 -6.82
CA PRO A 116 9.69 4.62 -7.62
C PRO A 116 8.47 4.24 -6.76
N ILE A 117 7.31 4.78 -7.15
CA ILE A 117 6.02 4.48 -6.56
C ILE A 117 5.15 3.84 -7.64
N VAL A 118 4.57 2.69 -7.34
CA VAL A 118 3.53 2.04 -8.15
C VAL A 118 2.24 2.04 -7.36
N ILE A 119 1.12 2.35 -7.99
CA ILE A 119 -0.18 2.42 -7.32
C ILE A 119 -1.14 1.48 -8.03
N HIS A 120 -1.90 0.71 -7.26
CA HIS A 120 -3.05 -0.04 -7.73
C HIS A 120 -4.31 0.41 -6.98
N GLU A 121 -5.34 0.85 -7.73
CA GLU A 121 -6.65 1.19 -7.17
C GLU A 121 -7.65 0.08 -7.47
N ALA A 122 -8.11 -0.58 -6.42
CA ALA A 122 -9.04 -1.72 -6.53
C ALA A 122 -10.52 -1.31 -6.57
N ASN A 123 -10.86 -0.06 -6.29
CA ASN A 123 -12.23 0.42 -6.19
C ASN A 123 -12.60 1.32 -7.37
N ALA A 124 -13.88 1.26 -7.80
CA ALA A 124 -14.41 2.18 -8.81
C ALA A 124 -14.38 3.65 -8.35
N LYS A 125 -14.49 3.89 -7.03
CA LYS A 125 -14.29 5.21 -6.44
C LYS A 125 -12.96 5.25 -5.70
N PRO A 126 -11.95 5.94 -6.23
CA PRO A 126 -10.60 5.88 -5.71
C PRO A 126 -10.49 6.51 -4.32
N GLY A 127 -9.70 5.86 -3.47
CA GLY A 127 -9.38 6.34 -2.14
C GLY A 127 -8.54 7.62 -2.17
N LEU A 128 -8.62 8.42 -1.09
CA LEU A 128 -7.88 9.69 -1.00
C LEU A 128 -6.36 9.48 -1.15
N ALA A 129 -5.80 8.44 -0.51
CA ALA A 129 -4.38 8.16 -0.59
C ALA A 129 -3.93 7.91 -2.03
N ASN A 130 -4.64 7.07 -2.78
CA ASN A 130 -4.30 6.75 -4.17
C ASN A 130 -4.49 7.97 -5.10
N ARG A 131 -5.55 8.78 -4.88
CA ARG A 131 -5.75 10.03 -5.64
C ARG A 131 -4.60 11.03 -5.45
N VAL A 132 -4.08 11.14 -4.23
CA VAL A 132 -2.94 12.02 -3.94
C VAL A 132 -1.65 11.38 -4.47
N GLY A 133 -1.43 10.11 -4.23
CA GLY A 133 -0.26 9.36 -4.68
C GLY A 133 -0.09 9.39 -6.21
N ALA A 134 -1.18 9.29 -6.97
CA ALA A 134 -1.18 9.36 -8.44
C ALA A 134 -0.60 10.68 -9.00
N ARG A 135 -0.45 11.72 -8.18
CA ARG A 135 0.25 12.96 -8.57
C ARG A 135 1.78 12.85 -8.44
N PHE A 136 2.28 11.78 -7.82
CA PHE A 136 3.70 11.59 -7.55
C PHE A 136 4.36 10.60 -8.51
N THR A 137 3.57 9.86 -9.30
CA THR A 137 4.04 8.80 -10.18
C THR A 137 3.15 8.65 -11.43
N PRO A 138 3.72 8.29 -12.58
CA PRO A 138 2.95 7.87 -13.75
C PRO A 138 2.52 6.40 -13.69
N TYR A 139 3.06 5.61 -12.77
CA TYR A 139 2.82 4.16 -12.67
C TYR A 139 1.57 3.87 -11.83
N VAL A 140 0.41 4.06 -12.44
CA VAL A 140 -0.90 3.88 -11.79
C VAL A 140 -1.71 2.85 -12.56
N ALA A 141 -2.06 1.77 -11.89
CA ALA A 141 -2.98 0.73 -12.34
C ALA A 141 -4.32 0.86 -11.60
N GLN A 142 -5.37 0.41 -12.25
CA GLN A 142 -6.73 0.42 -11.67
C GLN A 142 -7.52 -0.82 -12.05
N ALA A 143 -8.48 -1.19 -11.19
CA ALA A 143 -9.36 -2.32 -11.47
C ALA A 143 -10.53 -1.95 -12.39
N PHE A 144 -11.05 -0.75 -12.24
CA PHE A 144 -12.20 -0.24 -12.99
C PHE A 144 -11.78 0.92 -13.89
N PRO A 145 -12.29 0.99 -15.14
CA PRO A 145 -12.02 2.12 -16.02
C PRO A 145 -12.41 3.45 -15.36
N ASP A 146 -11.63 4.49 -15.67
CA ASP A 146 -11.90 5.87 -15.27
C ASP A 146 -11.90 6.17 -13.75
N ALA A 147 -11.50 5.22 -12.91
CA ALA A 147 -11.35 5.48 -11.47
C ALA A 147 -10.29 6.56 -11.21
N ILE A 148 -9.13 6.47 -11.86
CA ILE A 148 -8.08 7.48 -11.84
C ILE A 148 -7.71 7.83 -13.28
N LYS A 149 -7.78 9.12 -13.63
CA LYS A 149 -7.48 9.59 -14.97
C LYS A 149 -6.05 9.25 -15.39
N GLY A 150 -5.90 8.59 -16.53
CA GLY A 150 -4.60 8.21 -17.08
C GLY A 150 -4.00 6.94 -16.48
N ALA A 151 -4.70 6.26 -15.56
CA ALA A 151 -4.28 4.96 -15.04
C ALA A 151 -4.58 3.84 -16.06
N GLU A 152 -3.74 2.80 -16.04
CA GLU A 152 -3.93 1.59 -16.83
C GLU A 152 -4.95 0.67 -16.17
N THR A 153 -5.94 0.20 -16.91
CA THR A 153 -6.95 -0.75 -16.38
C THR A 153 -6.44 -2.18 -16.52
N VAL A 154 -6.13 -2.81 -15.39
CA VAL A 154 -5.51 -4.13 -15.30
C VAL A 154 -6.37 -5.16 -14.54
N GLY A 155 -7.49 -4.75 -13.96
CA GLY A 155 -8.30 -5.60 -13.08
C GLY A 155 -7.76 -5.66 -11.65
N ILE A 156 -8.26 -6.61 -10.87
CA ILE A 156 -7.85 -6.83 -9.46
C ILE A 156 -6.91 -8.03 -9.41
N PRO A 157 -5.74 -7.94 -8.74
CA PRO A 157 -4.90 -9.09 -8.46
C PRO A 157 -5.67 -10.15 -7.66
N LEU A 158 -5.89 -11.33 -8.24
CA LEU A 158 -6.64 -12.43 -7.65
C LEU A 158 -5.70 -13.46 -7.02
N ARG A 159 -6.24 -14.23 -6.06
CA ARG A 159 -5.55 -15.41 -5.52
C ARG A 159 -5.44 -16.48 -6.60
N GLU A 160 -4.33 -17.21 -6.63
CA GLU A 160 -4.13 -18.33 -7.54
C GLU A 160 -5.29 -19.34 -7.51
N ALA A 161 -5.80 -19.65 -6.32
CA ALA A 161 -6.93 -20.54 -6.14
C ALA A 161 -8.24 -20.05 -6.83
N ILE A 162 -8.36 -18.74 -7.11
CA ILE A 162 -9.51 -18.18 -7.83
C ILE A 162 -9.23 -18.17 -9.32
N VAL A 163 -7.99 -17.92 -9.73
CA VAL A 163 -7.58 -17.90 -11.15
C VAL A 163 -7.70 -19.29 -11.77
N ASN A 164 -7.45 -20.34 -10.97
CA ASN A 164 -7.46 -21.75 -11.40
C ASN A 164 -8.81 -22.46 -11.10
N LEU A 165 -9.89 -21.72 -10.81
CA LEU A 165 -11.23 -22.30 -10.75
C LEU A 165 -11.73 -22.58 -12.17
N ASP A 166 -11.99 -23.87 -12.46
CA ASP A 166 -12.69 -24.34 -13.66
C ASP A 166 -14.19 -24.01 -13.62
#